data_c5341dca0f5eb1e67fb219caad50758d
#
_entry.id   c5341dca0f5eb1e67fb219caad50758d
#
_cell.length_a   1.000
_cell.length_b   1.000
_cell.length_c   1.000
_cell.angle_alpha   90.00
_cell.angle_beta   90.00
_cell.angle_gamma   90.00
#
_symmetry.space_group_name_H-M   'P 1'
#
loop_
_entity.id
_entity.type
_entity.pdbx_description
1 polymer ?
#
loop_
_entity_poly.entity_id
_entity_poly.type
_entity_poly.pdbx_seq_one_letter_code
_entity_poly.pdbx_strand_id
1 'polypeptide(L)'
;MTIALNRNRIRTAACILLTAIAALLSGTATAVEVEFVVGDLMVTEGGTWDAASSPLTAPFGVDFNADGEMWIVELEGGRVHQFDAAGKLHLAGGDGSQSYTGDGGPLAKATFNGMHNCAVTPNGDLYIADSWNHCVRKVDAATGVISTIAGTGHKGFSGDGGPATQATFDFVMCITLNPTNDVLHIADLNNRRIRAVDLKSGLVATVAGNGKNGVPADGDVAVQSPLVDPRAVTQDSRGNLWILERGGNALRVVLPNGTIQTVAGTGTQGFVDGPGRTSQFGSPKHLCVDEADNVYIADDENSAIRRFDSKTHEVTTILGKGQGDARINLSHPHGVTWENGWLYVVDMGNNRVLRTKP
;
A
#
# COMPACT_ATOMS: atom_id res chain seq x y z
N MET A 1 -47.67 -47.04 -47.71
CA MET A 1 -46.43 -47.12 -46.94
C MET A 1 -45.96 -45.71 -46.66
N THR A 2 -46.42 -45.19 -45.55
CA THR A 2 -46.30 -43.74 -45.23
C THR A 2 -45.14 -43.59 -44.24
N ILE A 3 -44.11 -42.85 -44.61
CA ILE A 3 -42.94 -42.61 -43.75
C ILE A 3 -43.25 -41.40 -42.88
N ALA A 4 -43.40 -41.63 -41.59
CA ALA A 4 -43.55 -40.59 -40.59
C ALA A 4 -42.19 -39.98 -40.24
N LEU A 5 -41.93 -38.75 -40.64
CA LEU A 5 -40.76 -37.99 -40.28
C LEU A 5 -40.87 -37.48 -38.82
N ASN A 6 -39.95 -37.93 -38.03
CA ASN A 6 -39.85 -37.67 -36.60
C ASN A 6 -39.48 -36.21 -36.35
N ARG A 7 -40.43 -35.36 -35.99
CA ARG A 7 -40.30 -33.89 -35.72
C ARG A 7 -39.53 -33.55 -34.43
N ASN A 8 -39.13 -34.55 -33.64
CA ASN A 8 -38.52 -34.27 -32.31
C ASN A 8 -36.98 -34.12 -32.32
N ARG A 9 -36.31 -34.43 -33.44
CA ARG A 9 -34.82 -34.24 -33.48
C ARG A 9 -34.37 -32.83 -33.90
N ILE A 10 -35.26 -32.00 -34.48
CA ILE A 10 -34.90 -30.64 -34.93
C ILE A 10 -35.04 -29.62 -33.80
N ARG A 11 -35.88 -29.87 -32.80
CA ARG A 11 -36.04 -28.94 -31.66
C ARG A 11 -34.91 -29.05 -30.64
N THR A 12 -34.26 -30.18 -30.51
CA THR A 12 -33.16 -30.39 -29.55
C THR A 12 -31.84 -29.78 -30.05
N ALA A 13 -31.60 -29.75 -31.35
CA ALA A 13 -30.41 -29.15 -31.94
C ALA A 13 -30.46 -27.61 -31.94
N ALA A 14 -31.63 -27.00 -32.09
CA ALA A 14 -31.79 -25.55 -32.04
C ALA A 14 -31.70 -24.96 -30.63
N CYS A 15 -32.11 -25.70 -29.60
CA CYS A 15 -31.96 -25.28 -28.20
C CYS A 15 -30.52 -25.37 -27.70
N ILE A 16 -29.74 -26.36 -28.18
CA ILE A 16 -28.32 -26.52 -27.78
C ILE A 16 -27.46 -25.46 -28.47
N LEU A 17 -27.78 -25.02 -29.67
CA LEU A 17 -27.05 -23.98 -30.38
C LEU A 17 -27.32 -22.57 -29.81
N LEU A 18 -28.53 -22.31 -29.30
CA LEU A 18 -28.91 -21.04 -28.67
C LEU A 18 -28.28 -20.88 -27.25
N THR A 19 -28.11 -21.99 -26.51
CA THR A 19 -27.46 -21.96 -25.22
C THR A 19 -25.92 -21.84 -25.36
N ALA A 20 -25.32 -22.37 -26.41
CA ALA A 20 -23.89 -22.23 -26.66
C ALA A 20 -23.51 -20.82 -27.16
N ILE A 21 -24.39 -20.12 -27.89
CA ILE A 21 -24.14 -18.74 -28.34
C ILE A 21 -24.41 -17.73 -27.21
N ALA A 22 -25.32 -18.00 -26.28
CA ALA A 22 -25.52 -17.16 -25.09
C ALA A 22 -24.35 -17.28 -24.08
N ALA A 23 -23.66 -18.42 -24.03
CA ALA A 23 -22.46 -18.59 -23.17
C ALA A 23 -21.18 -17.96 -23.74
N LEU A 24 -21.16 -17.60 -25.03
CA LEU A 24 -20.04 -16.91 -25.69
C LEU A 24 -20.16 -15.38 -25.66
N LEU A 25 -21.28 -14.82 -25.18
CA LEU A 25 -21.51 -13.37 -25.06
C LEU A 25 -21.64 -12.88 -23.61
N SER A 26 -21.72 -13.77 -22.63
CA SER A 26 -21.55 -13.42 -21.23
C SER A 26 -20.10 -13.77 -20.84
N GLY A 27 -19.17 -12.89 -21.14
CA GLY A 27 -17.97 -12.77 -20.34
C GLY A 27 -18.43 -12.43 -18.92
N THR A 28 -18.73 -13.45 -18.12
CA THR A 28 -18.84 -13.27 -16.67
C THR A 28 -17.46 -12.79 -16.24
N ALA A 29 -17.34 -11.49 -16.00
CA ALA A 29 -16.25 -11.00 -15.18
C ALA A 29 -16.30 -11.88 -13.92
N THR A 30 -15.28 -12.72 -13.73
CA THR A 30 -15.13 -13.47 -12.49
C THR A 30 -15.13 -12.42 -11.40
N ALA A 31 -16.13 -12.49 -10.51
CA ALA A 31 -16.18 -11.56 -9.39
C ALA A 31 -14.85 -11.67 -8.65
N VAL A 32 -14.20 -10.54 -8.44
CA VAL A 32 -12.95 -10.48 -7.67
C VAL A 32 -13.26 -11.00 -6.27
N GLU A 33 -12.59 -12.07 -5.88
CA GLU A 33 -12.79 -12.68 -4.56
C GLU A 33 -12.17 -11.76 -3.50
N VAL A 34 -12.98 -11.33 -2.52
CA VAL A 34 -12.51 -10.52 -1.39
C VAL A 34 -12.72 -11.29 -0.09
N GLU A 35 -11.66 -11.39 0.69
CA GLU A 35 -11.65 -12.01 2.00
C GLU A 35 -11.38 -10.98 3.10
N PHE A 36 -12.03 -11.15 4.25
CA PHE A 36 -11.78 -10.37 5.46
C PHE A 36 -10.65 -11.05 6.25
N VAL A 37 -9.58 -10.32 6.53
CA VAL A 37 -8.42 -10.81 7.27
C VAL A 37 -8.50 -10.41 8.73
N VAL A 38 -8.76 -9.11 8.99
CA VAL A 38 -8.99 -8.56 10.33
C VAL A 38 -10.15 -7.59 10.24
N GLY A 39 -11.06 -7.64 11.22
CA GLY A 39 -12.29 -6.85 11.20
C GLY A 39 -13.38 -7.52 10.36
N ASP A 40 -14.58 -6.96 10.40
CA ASP A 40 -15.77 -7.60 9.86
C ASP A 40 -16.48 -6.76 8.78
N LEU A 41 -17.36 -7.42 8.02
CA LEU A 41 -18.43 -6.73 7.32
C LEU A 41 -19.30 -6.04 8.38
N MET A 42 -19.45 -4.74 8.30
CA MET A 42 -20.51 -4.05 9.05
C MET A 42 -21.87 -4.54 8.50
N VAL A 43 -22.36 -5.64 9.06
CA VAL A 43 -23.71 -6.14 8.76
C VAL A 43 -24.67 -5.38 9.64
N THR A 44 -25.46 -4.56 9.03
CA THR A 44 -26.48 -3.74 9.70
C THR A 44 -27.76 -4.50 10.07
N GLU A 45 -27.83 -5.83 10.02
CA GLU A 45 -29.01 -6.58 10.48
C GLU A 45 -28.68 -7.99 10.97
N GLY A 46 -28.75 -8.19 12.29
CA GLY A 46 -29.28 -9.43 12.89
C GLY A 46 -28.36 -10.67 12.96
N GLY A 47 -27.10 -10.60 12.63
CA GLY A 47 -26.18 -11.74 12.71
C GLY A 47 -25.26 -11.66 13.93
N THR A 48 -25.23 -12.70 14.77
CA THR A 48 -24.21 -12.90 15.79
C THR A 48 -22.90 -13.30 15.13
N TRP A 49 -21.87 -12.45 15.26
CA TRP A 49 -20.53 -12.69 14.72
C TRP A 49 -19.57 -12.98 15.84
N ASP A 50 -18.94 -14.18 15.83
CA ASP A 50 -17.84 -14.54 16.73
C ASP A 50 -16.46 -14.04 16.22
N ALA A 51 -16.37 -13.51 15.03
CA ALA A 51 -15.19 -12.78 14.60
C ALA A 51 -15.37 -11.33 15.03
N ALA A 52 -14.98 -11.12 16.23
CA ALA A 52 -15.03 -9.92 17.01
C ALA A 52 -14.97 -8.62 16.21
N SER A 53 -15.75 -7.67 16.68
CA SER A 53 -15.47 -6.24 16.55
C SER A 53 -13.96 -6.03 16.39
N SER A 54 -13.52 -5.50 15.25
CA SER A 54 -12.11 -5.26 15.02
C SER A 54 -11.54 -4.46 16.20
N PRO A 55 -10.49 -4.95 16.89
CA PRO A 55 -9.84 -4.18 17.94
C PRO A 55 -9.00 -3.03 17.40
N LEU A 56 -8.92 -2.91 16.05
CA LEU A 56 -8.10 -1.92 15.39
C LEU A 56 -8.72 -0.52 15.48
N THR A 57 -7.87 0.46 15.67
CA THR A 57 -8.24 1.89 15.71
C THR A 57 -7.45 2.63 14.62
N ALA A 58 -8.12 2.96 13.53
CA ALA A 58 -7.49 3.58 12.36
C ALA A 58 -6.23 2.82 11.91
N PRO A 59 -6.33 1.54 11.50
CA PRO A 59 -5.19 0.81 10.95
C PRO A 59 -4.69 1.52 9.70
N PHE A 60 -3.36 1.55 9.50
CA PHE A 60 -2.81 2.41 8.46
C PHE A 60 -1.83 1.70 7.52
N GLY A 61 -0.91 0.90 8.05
CA GLY A 61 0.04 0.13 7.29
C GLY A 61 0.05 -1.34 7.71
N VAL A 62 0.30 -2.22 6.74
CA VAL A 62 0.51 -3.65 6.97
C VAL A 62 1.71 -4.11 6.15
N ASP A 63 2.46 -5.08 6.69
CA ASP A 63 3.51 -5.80 5.97
C ASP A 63 3.75 -7.17 6.59
N PHE A 64 4.54 -8.03 5.94
CA PHE A 64 4.67 -9.45 6.25
C PHE A 64 6.12 -9.88 6.40
N ASN A 65 6.38 -10.86 7.26
CA ASN A 65 7.63 -11.61 7.27
C ASN A 65 7.53 -12.86 6.36
N ALA A 66 8.63 -13.60 6.20
CA ALA A 66 8.67 -14.81 5.37
C ALA A 66 7.80 -15.97 5.90
N ASP A 67 7.43 -15.95 7.16
CA ASP A 67 6.56 -16.96 7.79
C ASP A 67 5.06 -16.65 7.58
N GLY A 68 4.75 -15.53 6.90
CA GLY A 68 3.39 -15.07 6.62
C GLY A 68 2.71 -14.39 7.81
N GLU A 69 3.47 -14.03 8.84
CA GLU A 69 2.95 -13.21 9.94
C GLU A 69 2.81 -11.76 9.48
N MET A 70 1.62 -11.19 9.70
CA MET A 70 1.30 -9.82 9.32
C MET A 70 1.47 -8.86 10.49
N TRP A 71 2.14 -7.75 10.24
CA TRP A 71 2.25 -6.65 11.18
C TRP A 71 1.33 -5.50 10.76
N ILE A 72 0.64 -4.91 11.73
CA ILE A 72 -0.32 -3.82 11.50
C ILE A 72 0.04 -2.67 12.43
N VAL A 73 0.13 -1.46 11.91
CA VAL A 73 0.33 -0.23 12.70
C VAL A 73 -0.92 0.63 12.66
N GLU A 74 -1.23 1.25 13.80
CA GLU A 74 -2.37 2.17 13.97
C GLU A 74 -1.92 3.62 13.95
N LEU A 75 -2.64 4.46 13.21
CA LEU A 75 -2.38 5.90 13.17
C LEU A 75 -2.73 6.57 14.51
N GLU A 76 -3.98 6.41 14.95
CA GLU A 76 -4.51 7.09 16.14
C GLU A 76 -4.38 6.25 17.39
N GLY A 77 -4.40 4.94 17.24
CA GLY A 77 -4.33 3.99 18.35
C GLY A 77 -2.96 3.88 19.00
N GLY A 78 -1.89 4.33 18.31
CA GLY A 78 -0.51 4.22 18.82
C GLY A 78 -0.09 2.79 19.14
N ARG A 79 -0.68 1.79 18.48
CA ARG A 79 -0.46 0.35 18.74
C ARG A 79 0.13 -0.33 17.52
N VAL A 80 0.91 -1.36 17.81
CA VAL A 80 1.45 -2.30 16.83
C VAL A 80 0.86 -3.67 17.11
N HIS A 81 0.23 -4.25 16.10
CA HIS A 81 -0.37 -5.59 16.20
C HIS A 81 0.40 -6.57 15.33
N GLN A 82 0.39 -7.85 15.75
CA GLN A 82 0.87 -8.97 14.97
C GLN A 82 -0.31 -9.94 14.75
N PHE A 83 -0.54 -10.32 13.50
CA PHE A 83 -1.49 -11.35 13.13
C PHE A 83 -0.68 -12.60 12.74
N ASP A 84 -0.79 -13.63 13.58
CA ASP A 84 0.03 -14.83 13.43
C ASP A 84 -0.49 -15.79 12.35
N ALA A 85 0.32 -16.77 11.98
CA ALA A 85 -0.03 -17.76 10.96
C ALA A 85 -1.23 -18.65 11.36
N ALA A 86 -1.64 -18.66 12.64
CA ALA A 86 -2.85 -19.33 13.12
C ALA A 86 -4.11 -18.46 13.00
N GLY A 87 -3.98 -17.24 12.46
CA GLY A 87 -5.08 -16.30 12.27
C GLY A 87 -5.49 -15.56 13.55
N LYS A 88 -4.56 -15.40 14.49
CA LYS A 88 -4.83 -14.71 15.75
C LYS A 88 -4.11 -13.37 15.80
N LEU A 89 -4.86 -12.33 16.18
CA LEU A 89 -4.34 -10.97 16.36
C LEU A 89 -3.81 -10.79 17.80
N HIS A 90 -2.60 -10.27 17.93
CA HIS A 90 -1.93 -9.95 19.19
C HIS A 90 -1.54 -8.48 19.23
N LEU A 91 -1.69 -7.84 20.39
CA LEU A 91 -1.06 -6.56 20.67
C LEU A 91 0.43 -6.81 20.93
N ALA A 92 1.30 -6.39 20.02
CA ALA A 92 2.75 -6.57 20.10
C ALA A 92 3.43 -5.40 20.82
N GLY A 93 2.91 -4.17 20.68
CA GLY A 93 3.50 -2.99 21.31
C GLY A 93 2.62 -1.75 21.22
N GLY A 94 3.07 -0.72 21.91
CA GLY A 94 2.29 0.50 22.08
C GLY A 94 1.19 0.36 23.14
N ASP A 95 1.00 1.38 23.94
CA ASP A 95 0.01 1.40 25.03
C ASP A 95 -1.23 2.25 24.70
N GLY A 96 -1.29 2.77 23.48
CA GLY A 96 -2.34 3.68 23.02
C GLY A 96 -2.06 5.16 23.29
N SER A 97 -0.95 5.49 23.96
CA SER A 97 -0.53 6.88 24.13
C SER A 97 0.28 7.37 22.92
N GLN A 98 0.10 8.66 22.60
CA GLN A 98 0.87 9.32 21.53
C GLN A 98 2.13 9.95 22.13
N SER A 99 3.24 9.22 22.06
CA SER A 99 4.52 9.64 22.66
C SER A 99 5.72 9.04 21.90
N TYR A 100 6.92 9.34 22.39
CA TYR A 100 8.20 8.86 21.82
C TYR A 100 9.09 8.32 22.95
N THR A 101 8.95 7.02 23.23
CA THR A 101 9.75 6.34 24.27
C THR A 101 10.09 4.92 23.87
N GLY A 102 10.91 4.25 24.66
CA GLY A 102 11.10 2.81 24.62
C GLY A 102 12.36 2.34 23.90
N ASP A 103 13.16 3.21 23.29
CA ASP A 103 14.44 2.82 22.66
C ASP A 103 15.38 2.11 23.65
N GLY A 104 15.98 1.00 23.18
CA GLY A 104 16.80 0.12 23.99
C GLY A 104 16.04 -0.87 24.86
N GLY A 105 14.71 -0.83 24.83
CA GLY A 105 13.82 -1.74 25.55
C GLY A 105 12.96 -2.62 24.64
N PRO A 106 12.05 -3.43 25.22
CA PRO A 106 11.17 -4.28 24.44
C PRO A 106 10.04 -3.48 23.75
N LEU A 107 9.63 -3.91 22.54
CA LEU A 107 8.54 -3.32 21.77
C LEU A 107 7.27 -3.09 22.63
N ALA A 108 6.93 -4.04 23.49
CA ALA A 108 5.72 -3.97 24.34
C ALA A 108 5.69 -2.77 25.31
N LYS A 109 6.82 -2.06 25.49
CA LYS A 109 6.90 -0.85 26.34
C LYS A 109 7.19 0.42 25.56
N ALA A 110 7.27 0.32 24.25
CA ALA A 110 7.45 1.49 23.40
C ALA A 110 6.15 2.26 23.22
N THR A 111 6.28 3.55 22.96
CA THR A 111 5.16 4.42 22.56
C THR A 111 5.49 5.08 21.23
N PHE A 112 4.45 5.39 20.46
CA PHE A 112 4.53 5.89 19.11
C PHE A 112 3.60 7.09 18.92
N ASN A 113 3.80 7.83 17.84
CA ASN A 113 2.94 8.96 17.53
C ASN A 113 2.63 9.04 16.02
N GLY A 114 1.39 8.67 15.66
CA GLY A 114 0.90 8.75 14.29
C GLY A 114 1.65 7.85 13.31
N MET A 115 1.74 6.56 13.59
CA MET A 115 2.38 5.60 12.69
C MET A 115 1.61 5.48 11.38
N HIS A 116 2.28 5.75 10.25
CA HIS A 116 1.63 5.72 8.94
C HIS A 116 1.94 4.47 8.12
N ASN A 117 3.03 3.78 8.42
CA ASN A 117 3.45 2.63 7.63
C ASN A 117 4.44 1.76 8.43
N CYS A 118 4.55 0.51 8.04
CA CYS A 118 5.62 -0.39 8.48
C CYS A 118 6.20 -1.14 7.30
N ALA A 119 7.39 -1.68 7.48
CA ALA A 119 8.06 -2.57 6.55
C ALA A 119 8.73 -3.70 7.34
N VAL A 120 8.64 -4.93 6.85
CA VAL A 120 9.14 -6.12 7.53
C VAL A 120 10.13 -6.85 6.64
N THR A 121 11.29 -7.21 7.19
CA THR A 121 12.23 -8.06 6.48
C THR A 121 11.80 -9.52 6.53
N PRO A 122 12.27 -10.38 5.62
CA PRO A 122 11.97 -11.80 5.66
C PRO A 122 12.30 -12.50 6.98
N ASN A 123 13.34 -12.03 7.70
CA ASN A 123 13.72 -12.55 9.00
C ASN A 123 12.94 -11.94 10.18
N GLY A 124 11.98 -11.05 9.91
CA GLY A 124 11.07 -10.48 10.91
C GLY A 124 11.52 -9.17 11.57
N ASP A 125 12.62 -8.55 11.13
CA ASP A 125 12.95 -7.19 11.57
C ASP A 125 11.84 -6.24 11.12
N LEU A 126 11.21 -5.54 12.08
CA LEU A 126 10.10 -4.62 11.82
C LEU A 126 10.60 -3.18 11.83
N TYR A 127 10.38 -2.46 10.75
CA TYR A 127 10.58 -1.02 10.64
C TYR A 127 9.24 -0.29 10.74
N ILE A 128 9.18 0.82 11.46
CA ILE A 128 7.96 1.58 11.72
C ILE A 128 8.21 3.05 11.37
N ALA A 129 7.38 3.60 10.50
CA ALA A 129 7.31 5.04 10.26
C ALA A 129 6.58 5.71 11.43
N ASP A 130 7.33 6.18 12.41
CA ASP A 130 6.83 6.92 13.59
C ASP A 130 6.72 8.39 13.20
N SER A 131 5.68 8.70 12.40
CA SER A 131 5.63 9.85 11.49
C SER A 131 5.61 11.20 12.19
N TRP A 132 4.82 11.34 13.26
CA TRP A 132 4.74 12.59 14.00
C TRP A 132 5.90 12.75 14.98
N ASN A 133 6.66 11.68 15.22
CA ASN A 133 7.96 11.73 15.88
C ASN A 133 9.12 11.92 14.89
N HIS A 134 8.84 12.11 13.59
CA HIS A 134 9.80 12.41 12.54
C HIS A 134 10.98 11.43 12.45
N CYS A 135 10.72 10.13 12.70
CA CYS A 135 11.76 9.11 12.72
C CYS A 135 11.28 7.76 12.22
N VAL A 136 12.22 6.86 11.98
CA VAL A 136 11.97 5.44 11.74
C VAL A 136 12.50 4.63 12.92
N ARG A 137 11.64 3.80 13.48
CA ARG A 137 11.99 2.86 14.55
C ARG A 137 12.19 1.47 13.96
N LYS A 138 13.11 0.71 14.52
CA LYS A 138 13.34 -0.70 14.18
C LYS A 138 13.13 -1.57 15.40
N VAL A 139 12.41 -2.66 15.25
CA VAL A 139 12.37 -3.77 16.21
C VAL A 139 13.22 -4.89 15.65
N ASP A 140 14.23 -5.28 16.36
CA ASP A 140 15.10 -6.41 16.01
C ASP A 140 14.37 -7.73 16.32
N ALA A 141 14.18 -8.57 15.33
CA ALA A 141 13.41 -9.81 15.44
C ALA A 141 14.00 -10.81 16.44
N ALA A 142 15.33 -10.85 16.57
CA ALA A 142 15.98 -11.83 17.43
C ALA A 142 15.91 -11.46 18.92
N THR A 143 15.86 -10.16 19.23
CA THR A 143 15.93 -9.65 20.61
C THR A 143 14.62 -9.01 21.08
N GLY A 144 13.71 -8.62 20.18
CA GLY A 144 12.52 -7.84 20.46
C GLY A 144 12.80 -6.40 20.91
N VAL A 145 14.06 -5.95 20.81
CA VAL A 145 14.48 -4.61 21.24
C VAL A 145 14.16 -3.59 20.14
N ILE A 146 13.52 -2.48 20.54
CA ILE A 146 13.26 -1.37 19.63
C ILE A 146 14.36 -0.31 19.72
N SER A 147 14.67 0.32 18.58
CA SER A 147 15.62 1.44 18.48
C SER A 147 15.24 2.38 17.36
N THR A 148 15.62 3.64 17.45
CA THR A 148 15.54 4.59 16.35
C THR A 148 16.73 4.41 15.40
N ILE A 149 16.44 4.14 14.11
CA ILE A 149 17.48 3.90 13.09
C ILE A 149 17.65 5.06 12.10
N ALA A 150 16.65 5.94 12.00
CA ALA A 150 16.72 7.15 11.20
C ALA A 150 15.87 8.25 11.84
N GLY A 151 16.39 9.47 11.87
CA GLY A 151 15.77 10.63 12.48
C GLY A 151 16.21 10.91 13.91
N THR A 152 16.20 12.19 14.29
CA THR A 152 16.53 12.66 15.63
C THR A 152 15.30 12.88 16.53
N GLY A 153 14.09 12.60 16.03
CA GLY A 153 12.83 12.97 16.69
C GLY A 153 12.42 14.44 16.50
N HIS A 154 13.24 15.24 15.80
CA HIS A 154 12.94 16.63 15.50
C HIS A 154 12.69 16.84 14.02
N LYS A 155 11.68 17.66 13.69
CA LYS A 155 11.38 17.98 12.31
C LYS A 155 12.47 18.85 11.68
N GLY A 156 12.76 18.62 10.41
CA GLY A 156 13.72 19.38 9.63
C GLY A 156 14.20 18.63 8.40
N PHE A 157 15.23 19.18 7.74
CA PHE A 157 15.94 18.55 6.63
C PHE A 157 17.44 18.67 6.82
N SER A 158 18.09 17.55 7.09
CA SER A 158 19.56 17.46 7.22
C SER A 158 20.05 16.03 7.04
N GLY A 159 21.35 15.85 7.04
CA GLY A 159 22.02 14.58 7.27
C GLY A 159 22.37 13.79 6.01
N ASP A 160 22.10 14.27 4.79
CA ASP A 160 22.52 13.58 3.57
C ASP A 160 24.03 13.31 3.55
N GLY A 161 24.40 12.06 3.26
CA GLY A 161 25.78 11.57 3.26
C GLY A 161 26.33 11.21 4.65
N GLY A 162 25.54 11.41 5.71
CA GLY A 162 25.91 11.08 7.10
C GLY A 162 25.02 10.00 7.73
N PRO A 163 25.23 9.71 9.03
CA PRO A 163 24.44 8.73 9.76
C PRO A 163 22.95 9.09 9.78
N ALA A 164 22.08 8.16 9.42
CA ALA A 164 20.64 8.36 9.38
C ALA A 164 20.05 8.73 10.76
N THR A 165 20.65 8.23 11.85
CA THR A 165 20.27 8.56 13.23
C THR A 165 20.54 10.02 13.63
N GLN A 166 21.35 10.74 12.84
CA GLN A 166 21.64 12.17 13.04
C GLN A 166 20.91 13.07 12.03
N ALA A 167 20.20 12.48 11.08
CA ALA A 167 19.40 13.20 10.10
C ALA A 167 18.11 13.74 10.71
N THR A 168 17.55 14.76 10.10
CA THR A 168 16.21 15.23 10.41
C THR A 168 15.28 14.99 9.22
N PHE A 169 14.04 14.64 9.53
CA PHE A 169 12.95 14.45 8.59
C PHE A 169 11.74 15.35 8.97
N ASP A 170 10.80 15.54 8.05
CA ASP A 170 9.55 16.23 8.37
C ASP A 170 8.37 15.43 7.82
N PHE A 171 7.74 14.66 8.68
CA PHE A 171 6.70 13.67 8.38
C PHE A 171 7.23 12.48 7.54
N VAL A 172 7.71 11.45 8.21
CA VAL A 172 8.03 10.14 7.61
C VAL A 172 6.71 9.42 7.32
N MET A 173 6.22 9.50 6.08
CA MET A 173 4.85 9.05 5.76
C MET A 173 4.77 7.62 5.24
N CYS A 174 5.77 7.18 4.51
CA CYS A 174 5.88 5.82 3.99
C CYS A 174 7.32 5.39 4.05
N ILE A 175 7.52 4.14 4.38
CA ILE A 175 8.80 3.46 4.30
C ILE A 175 8.63 2.16 3.52
N THR A 176 9.62 1.78 2.73
CA THR A 176 9.63 0.50 2.03
C THR A 176 11.04 -0.02 1.92
N LEU A 177 11.20 -1.32 2.05
CA LEU A 177 12.45 -2.00 1.75
C LEU A 177 12.58 -2.20 0.24
N ASN A 178 13.80 -2.11 -0.27
CA ASN A 178 14.07 -2.54 -1.62
C ASN A 178 14.00 -4.10 -1.71
N PRO A 179 13.92 -4.70 -2.92
CA PRO A 179 13.80 -6.15 -3.08
C PRO A 179 14.92 -6.99 -2.43
N THR A 180 16.09 -6.39 -2.16
CA THR A 180 17.21 -7.05 -1.48
C THR A 180 17.26 -6.82 0.02
N ASN A 181 16.33 -6.03 0.58
CA ASN A 181 16.22 -5.69 2.01
C ASN A 181 17.47 -5.05 2.62
N ASP A 182 18.25 -4.33 1.82
CA ASP A 182 19.47 -3.62 2.25
C ASP A 182 19.36 -2.09 2.17
N VAL A 183 18.28 -1.57 1.55
CA VAL A 183 17.96 -0.15 1.49
C VAL A 183 16.53 0.09 1.96
N LEU A 184 16.35 1.04 2.87
CA LEU A 184 15.04 1.53 3.29
C LEU A 184 14.77 2.88 2.63
N HIS A 185 13.78 2.93 1.74
CA HIS A 185 13.28 4.16 1.15
C HIS A 185 12.27 4.84 2.09
N ILE A 186 12.31 6.17 2.15
CA ILE A 186 11.51 6.99 3.07
C ILE A 186 10.86 8.14 2.29
N ALA A 187 9.55 8.24 2.34
CA ALA A 187 8.83 9.42 1.87
C ALA A 187 8.86 10.52 2.96
N ASP A 188 9.75 11.47 2.77
CA ASP A 188 9.99 12.64 3.66
C ASP A 188 9.10 13.80 3.18
N LEU A 189 7.81 13.71 3.55
CA LEU A 189 6.69 14.40 2.91
C LEU A 189 6.86 15.92 2.82
N ASN A 190 6.99 16.60 3.97
CA ASN A 190 7.05 18.06 4.02
C ASN A 190 8.37 18.60 3.46
N ASN A 191 9.41 17.78 3.48
CA ASN A 191 10.69 18.09 2.81
C ASN A 191 10.63 17.86 1.29
N ARG A 192 9.51 17.34 0.76
CA ARG A 192 9.30 17.03 -0.67
C ARG A 192 10.45 16.24 -1.27
N ARG A 193 10.83 15.16 -0.57
CA ARG A 193 11.93 14.28 -0.93
C ARG A 193 11.60 12.82 -0.69
N ILE A 194 12.27 11.99 -1.48
CA ILE A 194 12.44 10.58 -1.12
C ILE A 194 13.87 10.41 -0.66
N ARG A 195 14.03 9.86 0.55
CA ARG A 195 15.31 9.55 1.16
C ARG A 195 15.53 8.04 1.12
N ALA A 196 16.78 7.62 1.12
CA ALA A 196 17.17 6.22 1.21
C ALA A 196 18.18 6.06 2.34
N VAL A 197 18.00 5.06 3.19
CA VAL A 197 18.93 4.64 4.22
C VAL A 197 19.54 3.31 3.78
N ASP A 198 20.85 3.28 3.59
CA ASP A 198 21.62 2.05 3.43
C ASP A 198 21.67 1.37 4.79
N LEU A 199 21.02 0.23 4.94
CA LEU A 199 20.87 -0.46 6.22
C LEU A 199 22.18 -1.10 6.72
N LYS A 200 23.17 -1.29 5.84
CA LYS A 200 24.47 -1.84 6.20
C LYS A 200 25.39 -0.77 6.74
N SER A 201 25.47 0.40 6.10
CA SER A 201 26.33 1.51 6.52
C SER A 201 25.65 2.45 7.51
N GLY A 202 24.31 2.47 7.56
CA GLY A 202 23.52 3.41 8.34
C GLY A 202 23.50 4.83 7.76
N LEU A 203 23.96 5.03 6.51
CA LEU A 203 24.02 6.35 5.88
C LEU A 203 22.70 6.67 5.18
N VAL A 204 22.31 7.94 5.18
CA VAL A 204 21.12 8.44 4.46
C VAL A 204 21.49 9.37 3.32
N ALA A 205 20.70 9.29 2.23
CA ALA A 205 20.84 10.19 1.09
C ALA A 205 19.45 10.52 0.48
N THR A 206 19.34 11.69 -0.15
CA THR A 206 18.18 12.01 -1.01
C THR A 206 18.32 11.28 -2.35
N VAL A 207 17.27 10.59 -2.78
CA VAL A 207 17.22 9.87 -4.07
C VAL A 207 16.23 10.48 -5.07
N ALA A 208 15.28 11.29 -4.60
CA ALA A 208 14.41 12.10 -5.45
C ALA A 208 13.92 13.33 -4.69
N GLY A 209 13.60 14.39 -5.43
CA GLY A 209 13.08 15.64 -4.85
C GLY A 209 14.19 16.62 -4.42
N ASN A 210 13.98 17.90 -4.71
CA ASN A 210 14.91 18.99 -4.36
C ASN A 210 14.36 19.91 -3.25
N GLY A 211 13.20 19.58 -2.67
CA GLY A 211 12.51 20.33 -1.63
C GLY A 211 11.58 21.43 -2.14
N LYS A 212 11.56 21.71 -3.42
CA LYS A 212 10.60 22.66 -4.01
C LYS A 212 9.28 21.96 -4.34
N ASN A 213 8.19 22.70 -4.22
CA ASN A 213 6.89 22.24 -4.71
C ASN A 213 6.80 22.45 -6.21
N GLY A 214 6.42 21.41 -6.96
CA GLY A 214 6.24 21.50 -8.40
C GLY A 214 6.21 20.14 -9.08
N VAL A 215 5.76 20.12 -10.32
CA VAL A 215 5.72 18.93 -11.16
C VAL A 215 7.08 18.77 -11.85
N PRO A 216 7.75 17.61 -11.70
CA PRO A 216 9.01 17.36 -12.42
C PRO A 216 8.75 17.25 -13.92
N ALA A 217 9.70 17.73 -14.75
CA ALA A 217 9.67 17.45 -16.17
C ALA A 217 10.19 16.01 -16.43
N ASP A 218 9.60 15.36 -17.43
CA ASP A 218 10.01 14.01 -17.81
C ASP A 218 11.45 13.99 -18.35
N GLY A 219 12.27 13.10 -17.82
CA GLY A 219 13.67 12.96 -18.16
C GLY A 219 14.63 13.79 -17.31
N ASP A 220 14.12 14.64 -16.42
CA ASP A 220 14.95 15.40 -15.49
C ASP A 220 15.64 14.48 -14.45
N VAL A 221 16.75 14.95 -13.90
CA VAL A 221 17.45 14.25 -12.81
C VAL A 221 16.61 14.32 -11.53
N ALA A 222 16.20 13.17 -11.01
CA ALA A 222 15.23 13.05 -9.93
C ALA A 222 15.61 13.84 -8.65
N VAL A 223 16.87 13.82 -8.23
CA VAL A 223 17.34 14.56 -7.04
C VAL A 223 17.39 16.08 -7.23
N GLN A 224 17.26 16.56 -8.47
CA GLN A 224 17.23 17.98 -8.82
C GLN A 224 15.81 18.46 -9.15
N SER A 225 14.86 17.55 -9.23
CA SER A 225 13.48 17.80 -9.63
C SER A 225 12.59 18.19 -8.44
N PRO A 226 11.59 19.06 -8.63
CA PRO A 226 10.58 19.30 -7.59
C PRO A 226 9.64 18.10 -7.46
N LEU A 227 8.97 17.97 -6.33
CA LEU A 227 7.88 17.02 -6.08
C LEU A 227 6.68 17.71 -5.45
N VAL A 228 5.47 17.18 -5.72
CA VAL A 228 4.23 17.69 -5.14
C VAL A 228 3.72 16.71 -4.09
N ASP A 229 4.08 16.93 -2.81
CA ASP A 229 3.57 16.15 -1.70
C ASP A 229 3.79 14.62 -1.87
N PRO A 230 5.06 14.14 -1.97
CA PRO A 230 5.39 12.73 -2.16
C PRO A 230 4.98 11.92 -0.94
N ARG A 231 3.90 11.15 -1.08
CA ARG A 231 3.21 10.50 0.03
C ARG A 231 3.70 9.09 0.29
N ALA A 232 4.00 8.35 -0.78
CA ALA A 232 4.46 6.98 -0.68
C ALA A 232 5.48 6.65 -1.75
N VAL A 233 6.28 5.61 -1.47
CA VAL A 233 7.38 5.14 -2.31
C VAL A 233 7.48 3.63 -2.24
N THR A 234 7.79 2.98 -3.37
CA THR A 234 8.16 1.56 -3.43
C THR A 234 9.14 1.33 -4.57
N GLN A 235 9.88 0.21 -4.54
CA GLN A 235 10.81 -0.17 -5.61
C GLN A 235 10.36 -1.47 -6.26
N ASP A 236 10.38 -1.52 -7.60
CA ASP A 236 10.06 -2.73 -8.35
C ASP A 236 11.29 -3.66 -8.54
N SER A 237 11.06 -4.82 -9.16
CA SER A 237 12.09 -5.83 -9.41
C SER A 237 13.20 -5.37 -10.36
N ARG A 238 12.94 -4.33 -11.16
CA ARG A 238 13.88 -3.74 -12.13
C ARG A 238 14.68 -2.59 -11.56
N GLY A 239 14.44 -2.22 -10.30
CA GLY A 239 15.08 -1.10 -9.63
C GLY A 239 14.45 0.26 -9.92
N ASN A 240 13.29 0.31 -10.56
CA ASN A 240 12.54 1.56 -10.69
C ASN A 240 11.95 1.94 -9.33
N LEU A 241 12.05 3.23 -8.97
CA LEU A 241 11.48 3.76 -7.75
C LEU A 241 10.15 4.47 -8.07
N TRP A 242 9.07 3.90 -7.63
CA TRP A 242 7.72 4.44 -7.82
C TRP A 242 7.38 5.42 -6.70
N ILE A 243 6.92 6.61 -7.05
CA ILE A 243 6.58 7.68 -6.10
C ILE A 243 5.13 8.09 -6.33
N LEU A 244 4.32 7.99 -5.29
CA LEU A 244 2.93 8.42 -5.32
C LEU A 244 2.81 9.80 -4.69
N GLU A 245 2.30 10.76 -5.44
CA GLU A 245 2.07 12.12 -4.98
C GLU A 245 0.60 12.30 -4.59
N ARG A 246 0.36 12.56 -3.28
CA ARG A 246 -0.98 12.81 -2.76
C ARG A 246 -1.57 14.11 -3.30
N GLY A 247 -0.92 15.24 -3.04
CA GLY A 247 -1.36 16.55 -3.52
C GLY A 247 -1.14 16.74 -5.03
N GLY A 248 -0.23 15.97 -5.62
CA GLY A 248 0.02 15.94 -7.05
C GLY A 248 -0.94 15.03 -7.83
N ASN A 249 -1.76 14.20 -7.16
CA ASN A 249 -2.67 13.24 -7.77
C ASN A 249 -2.03 12.50 -8.94
N ALA A 250 -0.80 11.98 -8.73
CA ALA A 250 0.01 11.41 -9.80
C ALA A 250 0.95 10.31 -9.31
N LEU A 251 1.27 9.40 -10.22
CA LEU A 251 2.29 8.38 -10.06
C LEU A 251 3.51 8.77 -10.90
N ARG A 252 4.67 8.88 -10.22
CA ARG A 252 5.97 9.11 -10.85
C ARG A 252 6.80 7.85 -10.79
N VAL A 253 7.76 7.74 -11.69
CA VAL A 253 8.80 6.71 -11.63
C VAL A 253 10.18 7.35 -11.78
N VAL A 254 11.11 6.95 -10.93
CA VAL A 254 12.53 7.24 -11.10
C VAL A 254 13.18 5.97 -11.65
N LEU A 255 13.78 6.10 -12.81
CA LEU A 255 14.47 5.00 -13.49
C LEU A 255 15.85 4.73 -12.85
N PRO A 256 16.46 3.54 -13.03
CA PRO A 256 17.77 3.23 -12.48
C PRO A 256 18.90 4.19 -12.93
N ASN A 257 18.73 4.90 -14.04
CA ASN A 257 19.64 5.93 -14.50
C ASN A 257 19.49 7.28 -13.75
N GLY A 258 18.57 7.36 -12.77
CA GLY A 258 18.31 8.54 -11.96
C GLY A 258 17.39 9.58 -12.58
N THR A 259 16.76 9.29 -13.72
CA THR A 259 15.78 10.22 -14.33
C THR A 259 14.36 9.96 -13.85
N ILE A 260 13.56 11.02 -13.69
CA ILE A 260 12.17 10.96 -13.25
C ILE A 260 11.21 11.20 -14.40
N GLN A 261 10.05 10.57 -14.37
CA GLN A 261 8.94 10.84 -15.30
C GLN A 261 7.59 10.60 -14.64
N THR A 262 6.55 11.28 -15.15
CA THR A 262 5.16 11.01 -14.80
C THR A 262 4.65 9.84 -15.63
N VAL A 263 3.96 8.88 -15.02
CA VAL A 263 3.39 7.73 -15.74
C VAL A 263 1.87 7.65 -15.64
N ALA A 264 1.28 8.17 -14.55
CA ALA A 264 -0.17 8.24 -14.40
C ALA A 264 -0.59 9.46 -13.58
N GLY A 265 -1.83 9.89 -13.78
CA GLY A 265 -2.42 11.05 -13.13
C GLY A 265 -2.18 12.36 -13.90
N THR A 266 -3.26 13.16 -14.00
CA THR A 266 -3.21 14.49 -14.65
C THR A 266 -2.75 15.61 -13.72
N GLY A 267 -2.57 15.33 -12.43
CA GLY A 267 -2.38 16.36 -11.39
C GLY A 267 -3.69 16.95 -10.85
N THR A 268 -4.79 16.74 -11.55
CA THR A 268 -6.13 17.18 -11.11
C THR A 268 -6.82 16.05 -10.36
N GLN A 269 -7.41 16.39 -9.21
CA GLN A 269 -8.22 15.44 -8.46
C GLN A 269 -9.44 14.98 -9.27
N GLY A 270 -9.71 13.68 -9.27
CA GLY A 270 -10.83 13.08 -9.96
C GLY A 270 -10.83 11.57 -9.89
N PHE A 271 -11.73 10.95 -10.66
CA PHE A 271 -11.85 9.49 -10.76
C PHE A 271 -12.02 9.11 -12.23
N VAL A 272 -10.91 8.83 -12.90
CA VAL A 272 -10.88 8.43 -14.31
C VAL A 272 -9.91 7.28 -14.49
N ASP A 273 -10.40 6.18 -15.05
CA ASP A 273 -9.61 5.04 -15.55
C ASP A 273 -9.17 5.28 -17.00
N GLY A 274 -8.27 4.44 -17.52
CA GLY A 274 -7.79 4.46 -18.89
C GLY A 274 -6.29 4.78 -18.97
N PRO A 275 -5.81 5.38 -20.08
CA PRO A 275 -4.39 5.64 -20.24
C PRO A 275 -3.81 6.45 -19.09
N GLY A 276 -2.68 5.98 -18.52
CA GLY A 276 -2.13 6.52 -17.29
C GLY A 276 -2.02 8.04 -17.27
N ARG A 277 -1.54 8.63 -18.36
CA ARG A 277 -1.37 10.10 -18.48
C ARG A 277 -2.68 10.91 -18.47
N THR A 278 -3.82 10.26 -18.70
CA THR A 278 -5.15 10.91 -18.70
C THR A 278 -6.00 10.44 -17.53
N SER A 279 -5.52 9.48 -16.74
CA SER A 279 -6.19 9.02 -15.53
C SER A 279 -6.23 10.10 -14.45
N GLN A 280 -7.13 9.96 -13.50
CA GLN A 280 -7.23 10.86 -12.36
C GLN A 280 -7.37 10.08 -11.07
N PHE A 281 -6.74 10.60 -10.01
CA PHE A 281 -6.77 10.08 -8.65
C PHE A 281 -7.36 11.11 -7.69
N GLY A 282 -7.83 10.67 -6.52
CA GLY A 282 -8.34 11.52 -5.46
C GLY A 282 -7.51 11.38 -4.18
N SER A 283 -6.50 12.21 -4.00
CA SER A 283 -5.68 12.20 -2.79
C SER A 283 -5.10 10.81 -2.45
N PRO A 284 -4.41 10.12 -3.39
CA PRO A 284 -3.95 8.74 -3.19
C PRO A 284 -2.93 8.67 -2.04
N LYS A 285 -2.94 7.57 -1.27
CA LYS A 285 -2.21 7.49 0.00
C LYS A 285 -1.04 6.51 -0.02
N HIS A 286 -1.22 5.34 -0.61
CA HIS A 286 -0.21 4.29 -0.56
C HIS A 286 -0.14 3.53 -1.87
N LEU A 287 1.00 2.86 -2.10
CA LEU A 287 1.22 1.99 -3.26
C LEU A 287 2.04 0.77 -2.87
N CYS A 288 1.85 -0.31 -3.63
CA CYS A 288 2.73 -1.48 -3.65
C CYS A 288 2.86 -2.00 -5.09
N VAL A 289 3.77 -2.95 -5.30
CA VAL A 289 3.98 -3.62 -6.59
C VAL A 289 3.76 -5.13 -6.46
N ASP A 290 3.28 -5.77 -7.53
CA ASP A 290 3.20 -7.22 -7.64
C ASP A 290 4.46 -7.80 -8.31
N GLU A 291 4.52 -9.15 -8.46
CA GLU A 291 5.64 -9.85 -9.10
C GLU A 291 5.78 -9.54 -10.61
N ALA A 292 4.75 -8.95 -11.22
CA ALA A 292 4.77 -8.50 -12.61
C ALA A 292 5.11 -7.00 -12.74
N ASP A 293 5.46 -6.35 -11.62
CA ASP A 293 5.74 -4.91 -11.48
C ASP A 293 4.54 -4.00 -11.79
N ASN A 294 3.30 -4.50 -11.67
CA ASN A 294 2.13 -3.62 -11.67
C ASN A 294 2.02 -2.87 -10.36
N VAL A 295 1.56 -1.62 -10.40
CA VAL A 295 1.45 -0.77 -9.22
C VAL A 295 0.00 -0.71 -8.75
N TYR A 296 -0.25 -1.07 -7.50
CA TYR A 296 -1.55 -0.92 -6.84
C TYR A 296 -1.55 0.33 -5.98
N ILE A 297 -2.64 1.07 -6.02
CA ILE A 297 -2.77 2.40 -5.41
C ILE A 297 -4.04 2.46 -4.57
N ALA A 298 -3.89 2.82 -3.30
CA ALA A 298 -5.00 3.21 -2.44
C ALA A 298 -5.44 4.64 -2.79
N ASP A 299 -6.53 4.76 -3.53
CA ASP A 299 -7.10 6.02 -4.02
C ASP A 299 -8.17 6.50 -3.04
N ASP A 300 -7.70 7.12 -1.96
CA ASP A 300 -8.40 7.35 -0.69
C ASP A 300 -9.74 8.09 -0.84
N GLU A 301 -9.74 9.32 -1.36
CA GLU A 301 -10.97 10.11 -1.49
C GLU A 301 -11.94 9.51 -2.52
N ASN A 302 -11.44 8.67 -3.41
CA ASN A 302 -12.27 7.90 -4.32
C ASN A 302 -12.79 6.61 -3.69
N SER A 303 -12.36 6.23 -2.48
CA SER A 303 -12.73 4.95 -1.85
C SER A 303 -12.55 3.77 -2.80
N ALA A 304 -11.40 3.69 -3.44
CA ALA A 304 -11.09 2.72 -4.49
C ALA A 304 -9.64 2.24 -4.42
N ILE A 305 -9.42 1.03 -4.93
CA ILE A 305 -8.09 0.52 -5.22
C ILE A 305 -7.90 0.52 -6.73
N ARG A 306 -6.84 1.18 -7.17
CA ARG A 306 -6.51 1.31 -8.58
C ARG A 306 -5.26 0.49 -8.90
N ARG A 307 -5.17 -0.02 -10.12
CA ARG A 307 -4.00 -0.72 -10.65
C ARG A 307 -3.48 0.02 -11.87
N PHE A 308 -2.20 0.36 -11.86
CA PHE A 308 -1.46 0.77 -13.04
C PHE A 308 -0.73 -0.45 -13.61
N ASP A 309 -1.07 -0.83 -14.83
CA ASP A 309 -0.42 -1.94 -15.54
C ASP A 309 0.91 -1.45 -16.14
N SER A 310 2.01 -2.06 -15.72
CA SER A 310 3.37 -1.65 -16.11
C SER A 310 3.71 -1.91 -17.59
N LYS A 311 2.91 -2.73 -18.28
CA LYS A 311 3.11 -3.10 -19.69
C LYS A 311 2.24 -2.28 -20.62
N THR A 312 0.96 -2.11 -20.27
CA THR A 312 -0.01 -1.38 -21.12
C THR A 312 -0.06 0.10 -20.77
N HIS A 313 0.42 0.49 -19.58
CA HIS A 313 0.34 1.82 -19.00
C HIS A 313 -1.11 2.31 -18.80
N GLU A 314 -2.03 1.38 -18.59
CA GLU A 314 -3.43 1.64 -18.29
C GLU A 314 -3.66 1.66 -16.78
N VAL A 315 -4.53 2.55 -16.32
CA VAL A 315 -5.08 2.55 -14.95
C VAL A 315 -6.47 1.95 -14.98
N THR A 316 -6.72 1.01 -14.07
CA THR A 316 -8.02 0.36 -13.90
C THR A 316 -8.41 0.34 -12.42
N THR A 317 -9.70 0.46 -12.14
CA THR A 317 -10.24 0.25 -10.78
C THR A 317 -10.48 -1.23 -10.56
N ILE A 318 -9.90 -1.79 -9.50
CA ILE A 318 -10.02 -3.22 -9.18
C ILE A 318 -10.95 -3.50 -8.00
N LEU A 319 -11.11 -2.54 -7.09
CA LEU A 319 -12.00 -2.65 -5.94
C LEU A 319 -12.56 -1.29 -5.56
N GLY A 320 -13.82 -1.24 -5.13
CA GLY A 320 -14.55 -0.01 -4.81
C GLY A 320 -15.26 0.62 -6.00
N LYS A 321 -16.14 1.59 -5.76
CA LYS A 321 -16.96 2.25 -6.79
C LYS A 321 -17.79 1.26 -7.66
N GLY A 322 -18.22 0.15 -7.08
CA GLY A 322 -18.98 -0.89 -7.79
C GLY A 322 -18.12 -1.86 -8.60
N GLN A 323 -16.81 -1.73 -8.57
CA GLN A 323 -15.87 -2.70 -9.15
C GLN A 323 -15.45 -3.73 -8.09
N GLY A 324 -15.09 -4.92 -8.55
CA GLY A 324 -14.72 -6.05 -7.68
C GLY A 324 -15.95 -6.67 -7.02
N ASP A 325 -15.86 -6.96 -5.72
CA ASP A 325 -16.97 -7.50 -4.94
C ASP A 325 -17.95 -6.37 -4.56
N ALA A 326 -19.17 -6.43 -5.09
CA ALA A 326 -20.20 -5.41 -4.86
C ALA A 326 -20.65 -5.28 -3.38
N ARG A 327 -20.32 -6.26 -2.53
CA ARG A 327 -20.56 -6.20 -1.07
C ARG A 327 -19.57 -5.29 -0.35
N ILE A 328 -18.44 -4.98 -0.98
CA ILE A 328 -17.37 -4.20 -0.38
C ILE A 328 -17.58 -2.71 -0.66
N ASN A 329 -17.83 -1.97 0.40
CA ASN A 329 -17.81 -0.51 0.38
C ASN A 329 -16.57 -0.06 1.15
N LEU A 330 -15.54 0.40 0.43
CA LEU A 330 -14.33 0.93 1.02
C LEU A 330 -14.59 2.30 1.64
N SER A 331 -13.92 2.57 2.75
CA SER A 331 -13.94 3.88 3.41
C SER A 331 -12.50 4.28 3.74
N HIS A 332 -12.00 5.30 3.05
CA HIS A 332 -10.64 5.79 3.23
C HIS A 332 -9.59 4.66 3.22
N PRO A 333 -9.43 3.89 2.10
CA PRO A 333 -8.38 2.89 2.00
C PRO A 333 -7.01 3.58 2.05
N HIS A 334 -6.16 3.20 3.02
CA HIS A 334 -4.87 3.85 3.23
C HIS A 334 -3.69 2.98 2.83
N GLY A 335 -3.57 1.77 3.36
CA GLY A 335 -2.47 0.86 3.07
C GLY A 335 -2.82 -0.15 1.99
N VAL A 336 -1.86 -0.46 1.12
CA VAL A 336 -1.91 -1.61 0.22
C VAL A 336 -0.58 -2.34 0.27
N THR A 337 -0.61 -3.68 0.32
CA THR A 337 0.58 -4.53 0.34
C THR A 337 0.33 -5.78 -0.47
N TRP A 338 1.31 -6.16 -1.27
CA TRP A 338 1.26 -7.39 -2.05
C TRP A 338 2.04 -8.49 -1.36
N GLU A 339 1.39 -9.63 -1.11
CA GLU A 339 2.03 -10.77 -0.48
C GLU A 339 1.48 -12.09 -1.02
N ASN A 340 2.35 -12.96 -1.55
CA ASN A 340 2.04 -14.32 -2.01
C ASN A 340 0.83 -14.41 -2.94
N GLY A 341 0.75 -13.51 -3.95
CA GLY A 341 -0.34 -13.48 -4.94
C GLY A 341 -1.64 -12.88 -4.41
N TRP A 342 -1.61 -12.21 -3.25
CA TRP A 342 -2.73 -11.48 -2.69
C TRP A 342 -2.41 -10.00 -2.51
N LEU A 343 -3.36 -9.17 -2.86
CA LEU A 343 -3.36 -7.76 -2.50
C LEU A 343 -4.10 -7.56 -1.19
N TYR A 344 -3.39 -7.12 -0.17
CA TYR A 344 -3.97 -6.70 1.10
C TYR A 344 -4.32 -5.23 1.06
N VAL A 345 -5.47 -4.88 1.64
CA VAL A 345 -6.02 -3.52 1.64
C VAL A 345 -6.38 -3.14 3.08
N VAL A 346 -5.78 -2.09 3.56
CA VAL A 346 -6.16 -1.47 4.84
C VAL A 346 -7.31 -0.51 4.58
N ASP A 347 -8.51 -0.93 4.91
CA ASP A 347 -9.75 -0.15 4.79
C ASP A 347 -9.99 0.62 6.10
N MET A 348 -9.23 1.71 6.26
CA MET A 348 -9.01 2.43 7.52
C MET A 348 -10.32 2.93 8.13
N GLY A 349 -11.17 3.57 7.34
CA GLY A 349 -12.44 4.13 7.83
C GLY A 349 -13.44 3.06 8.30
N ASN A 350 -13.21 1.80 7.94
CA ASN A 350 -13.97 0.64 8.42
C ASN A 350 -13.20 -0.18 9.46
N ASN A 351 -12.02 0.25 9.90
CA ASN A 351 -11.17 -0.43 10.89
C ASN A 351 -10.90 -1.90 10.56
N ARG A 352 -10.58 -2.21 9.30
CA ARG A 352 -10.40 -3.59 8.84
C ARG A 352 -9.27 -3.75 7.84
N VAL A 353 -8.80 -4.99 7.69
CA VAL A 353 -7.89 -5.42 6.64
C VAL A 353 -8.58 -6.46 5.76
N LEU A 354 -8.59 -6.23 4.47
CA LEU A 354 -9.12 -7.11 3.44
C LEU A 354 -7.97 -7.68 2.62
N ARG A 355 -8.22 -8.78 1.90
CA ARG A 355 -7.35 -9.21 0.80
C ARG A 355 -8.15 -9.63 -0.42
N THR A 356 -7.55 -9.51 -1.59
CA THR A 356 -8.16 -9.87 -2.87
C THR A 356 -7.13 -10.40 -3.85
N LYS A 357 -7.58 -11.17 -4.84
CA LYS A 357 -6.80 -11.54 -6.03
C LYS A 357 -7.31 -10.73 -7.20
N PRO A 358 -6.60 -9.67 -7.62
CA PRO A 358 -7.00 -8.81 -8.74
C PRO A 358 -6.75 -9.45 -10.11
#